data_9208c106c453b7a74d3a61100149c68c
#
_entry.id   9208c106c453b7a74d3a61100149c68c
#
_cell.length_a   1.000
_cell.length_b   1.000
_cell.length_c   1.000
_cell.angle_alpha   90.00
_cell.angle_beta   90.00
_cell.angle_gamma   90.00
#
_symmetry.space_group_name_H-M   'P 1'
#
loop_
_entity.id
_entity.type
_entity.pdbx_description
1 polymer ?
#
loop_
_entity_poly.entity_id
_entity_poly.type
_entity_poly.pdbx_seq_one_letter_code
_entity_poly.pdbx_strand_id
1 'polypeptide(L)'
;MATTLIYGGSGGIGQAIAKRLHQQGQHVHLVGRDAEKLAAFAQTIGASYTCGDVTHPELFAQATAEAGEQLTGLVYAVGNINLKPLRRLTIEDFQQDYAVNSIGAALAAQATFPVLKKNSSASVVFFSSIASQQGFSNHASISMAKAAVNGLTLALAAEFAPHIRVNAIAPSLTATPLAASLTNNPTVAEAIANLHPIPRLGTADDIAALACFLLSSDSSWLTGQILHVDGGRSTLRPKG
;
A
#
# COMPACT_ATOMS: atom_id res chain seq x y z
N MET A 1 -5.60 0.01 -23.32
CA MET A 1 -5.89 -0.94 -22.21
C MET A 1 -5.73 -0.20 -20.90
N ALA A 2 -6.53 -0.59 -19.88
CA ALA A 2 -6.45 0.04 -18.56
C ALA A 2 -5.07 -0.16 -17.92
N THR A 3 -4.51 0.89 -17.33
CA THR A 3 -3.21 0.86 -16.66
C THR A 3 -3.38 1.14 -15.17
N THR A 4 -2.67 0.39 -14.32
CA THR A 4 -2.56 0.67 -12.88
C THR A 4 -1.14 1.12 -12.55
N LEU A 5 -1.00 2.28 -11.92
CA LEU A 5 0.26 2.81 -11.39
C LEU A 5 0.50 2.29 -9.98
N ILE A 6 1.65 1.63 -9.75
CA ILE A 6 1.97 0.95 -8.49
C ILE A 6 3.26 1.51 -7.91
N TYR A 7 3.17 2.38 -6.91
CA TYR A 7 4.29 2.77 -6.08
C TYR A 7 4.64 1.64 -5.11
N GLY A 8 5.93 1.35 -4.96
CA GLY A 8 6.41 0.16 -4.23
C GLY A 8 6.36 -1.12 -5.08
N GLY A 9 6.42 -0.98 -6.41
CA GLY A 9 6.29 -2.07 -7.39
C GLY A 9 7.35 -3.17 -7.28
N SER A 10 8.52 -2.91 -6.70
CA SER A 10 9.55 -3.92 -6.41
C SER A 10 9.42 -4.56 -5.02
N GLY A 11 8.48 -4.12 -4.18
CA GLY A 11 8.20 -4.67 -2.86
C GLY A 11 7.30 -5.91 -2.92
N GLY A 12 7.25 -6.71 -1.84
CA GLY A 12 6.50 -7.97 -1.82
C GLY A 12 5.03 -7.82 -2.20
N ILE A 13 4.31 -6.86 -1.58
CA ILE A 13 2.89 -6.62 -1.86
C ILE A 13 2.72 -6.02 -3.27
N GLY A 14 3.53 -5.03 -3.65
CA GLY A 14 3.45 -4.40 -4.97
C GLY A 14 3.66 -5.40 -6.11
N GLN A 15 4.65 -6.30 -5.98
CA GLN A 15 4.87 -7.38 -6.95
C GLN A 15 3.68 -8.34 -7.04
N ALA A 16 3.09 -8.73 -5.89
CA ALA A 16 1.95 -9.64 -5.88
C ALA A 16 0.72 -9.02 -6.57
N ILE A 17 0.46 -7.72 -6.32
CA ILE A 17 -0.60 -6.98 -7.01
C ILE A 17 -0.32 -6.93 -8.52
N ALA A 18 0.90 -6.51 -8.91
CA ALA A 18 1.28 -6.38 -10.31
C ALA A 18 1.14 -7.71 -11.09
N LYS A 19 1.58 -8.83 -10.49
CA LYS A 19 1.41 -10.16 -11.10
C LYS A 19 -0.05 -10.53 -11.32
N ARG A 20 -0.93 -10.28 -10.32
CA ARG A 20 -2.37 -10.58 -10.43
C ARG A 20 -3.04 -9.72 -11.50
N LEU A 21 -2.75 -8.42 -11.56
CA LEU A 21 -3.30 -7.53 -12.58
C LEU A 21 -2.82 -7.92 -13.98
N HIS A 22 -1.54 -8.26 -14.13
CA HIS A 22 -0.99 -8.77 -15.39
C HIS A 22 -1.68 -10.07 -15.83
N GLN A 23 -1.91 -11.03 -14.92
CA GLN A 23 -2.65 -12.27 -15.22
C GLN A 23 -4.11 -12.01 -15.63
N GLN A 24 -4.69 -10.88 -15.22
CA GLN A 24 -6.02 -10.42 -15.64
C GLN A 24 -5.99 -9.61 -16.96
N GLY A 25 -4.85 -9.52 -17.63
CA GLY A 25 -4.69 -8.79 -18.90
C GLY A 25 -4.61 -7.28 -18.76
N GLN A 26 -4.36 -6.76 -17.54
CA GLN A 26 -4.19 -5.32 -17.31
C GLN A 26 -2.72 -4.91 -17.46
N HIS A 27 -2.49 -3.68 -17.92
CA HIS A 27 -1.17 -3.07 -17.88
C HIS A 27 -0.86 -2.51 -16.51
N VAL A 28 0.41 -2.58 -16.12
CA VAL A 28 0.90 -1.98 -14.89
C VAL A 28 2.13 -1.12 -15.17
N HIS A 29 2.21 0.02 -14.49
CA HIS A 29 3.39 0.84 -14.43
C HIS A 29 3.95 0.81 -13.01
N LEU A 30 5.22 0.44 -12.85
CA LEU A 30 5.83 0.19 -11.55
C LEU A 30 6.73 1.35 -11.13
N VAL A 31 6.66 1.75 -9.84
CA VAL A 31 7.56 2.75 -9.27
C VAL A 31 8.31 2.15 -8.08
N GLY A 32 9.62 2.36 -8.02
CA GLY A 32 10.45 1.89 -6.91
C GLY A 32 11.85 2.49 -6.93
N ARG A 33 12.59 2.35 -5.83
CA ARG A 33 13.93 2.97 -5.65
C ARG A 33 15.07 2.13 -6.19
N ASP A 34 14.94 0.82 -6.15
CA ASP A 34 15.97 -0.13 -6.56
C ASP A 34 15.79 -0.43 -8.06
N ALA A 35 16.60 0.23 -8.88
CA ALA A 35 16.48 0.17 -10.34
C ALA A 35 16.66 -1.25 -10.88
N GLU A 36 17.61 -2.01 -10.33
CA GLU A 36 17.90 -3.38 -10.81
C GLU A 36 16.74 -4.33 -10.50
N LYS A 37 16.27 -4.35 -9.25
CA LYS A 37 15.10 -5.17 -8.86
C LYS A 37 13.84 -4.78 -9.60
N LEU A 38 13.64 -3.47 -9.82
CA LEU A 38 12.47 -2.96 -10.50
C LEU A 38 12.47 -3.37 -11.98
N ALA A 39 13.60 -3.17 -12.67
CA ALA A 39 13.78 -3.56 -14.08
C ALA A 39 13.65 -5.08 -14.27
N ALA A 40 14.32 -5.88 -13.43
CA ALA A 40 14.25 -7.33 -13.48
C ALA A 40 12.81 -7.84 -13.32
N PHE A 41 12.07 -7.30 -12.35
CA PHE A 41 10.68 -7.69 -12.15
C PHE A 41 9.77 -7.19 -13.28
N ALA A 42 9.91 -5.94 -13.72
CA ALA A 42 9.13 -5.37 -14.82
C ALA A 42 9.26 -6.22 -16.09
N GLN A 43 10.47 -6.70 -16.40
CA GLN A 43 10.73 -7.59 -17.53
C GLN A 43 9.92 -8.89 -17.47
N THR A 44 9.72 -9.47 -16.26
CA THR A 44 9.01 -10.76 -16.12
C THR A 44 7.52 -10.68 -16.46
N ILE A 45 6.92 -9.48 -16.39
CA ILE A 45 5.49 -9.25 -16.65
C ILE A 45 5.24 -8.24 -17.78
N GLY A 46 6.28 -7.84 -18.52
CA GLY A 46 6.15 -6.86 -19.61
C GLY A 46 5.65 -5.48 -19.14
N ALA A 47 6.00 -5.07 -17.91
CA ALA A 47 5.57 -3.79 -17.33
C ALA A 47 6.55 -2.66 -17.70
N SER A 48 6.03 -1.44 -17.80
CA SER A 48 6.86 -0.23 -17.77
C SER A 48 7.18 0.17 -16.32
N TYR A 49 8.20 1.01 -16.12
CA TYR A 49 8.58 1.43 -14.78
C TYR A 49 9.27 2.79 -14.76
N THR A 50 9.16 3.48 -13.60
CA THR A 50 9.92 4.68 -13.23
C THR A 50 10.75 4.39 -11.97
N CYS A 51 12.04 4.67 -12.01
CA CYS A 51 12.91 4.56 -10.83
C CYS A 51 12.99 5.89 -10.10
N GLY A 52 12.75 5.89 -8.78
CA GLY A 52 12.86 7.09 -7.96
C GLY A 52 12.42 6.88 -6.50
N ASP A 53 12.71 7.87 -5.66
CA ASP A 53 12.35 7.89 -4.24
C ASP A 53 11.12 8.79 -4.02
N VAL A 54 10.13 8.27 -3.30
CA VAL A 54 8.86 8.97 -2.98
C VAL A 54 9.04 10.18 -2.05
N THR A 55 10.22 10.39 -1.53
CA THR A 55 10.57 11.63 -0.79
C THR A 55 10.93 12.79 -1.72
N HIS A 56 11.05 12.54 -3.02
CA HIS A 56 11.32 13.53 -4.05
C HIS A 56 10.03 13.86 -4.83
N PRO A 57 9.44 15.06 -4.65
CA PRO A 57 8.13 15.41 -5.21
C PRO A 57 8.02 15.33 -6.74
N GLU A 58 9.11 15.56 -7.46
CA GLU A 58 9.16 15.50 -8.92
C GLU A 58 8.86 14.11 -9.48
N LEU A 59 9.12 13.05 -8.70
CA LEU A 59 8.84 11.67 -9.08
C LEU A 59 7.38 11.45 -9.45
N PHE A 60 6.44 12.07 -8.74
CA PHE A 60 5.02 11.80 -8.91
C PHE A 60 4.50 12.28 -10.26
N ALA A 61 4.92 13.46 -10.70
CA ALA A 61 4.58 13.98 -12.02
C ALA A 61 5.20 13.13 -13.13
N GLN A 62 6.48 12.77 -12.99
CA GLN A 62 7.19 11.91 -13.94
C GLN A 62 6.51 10.54 -14.07
N ALA A 63 6.28 9.83 -12.96
CA ALA A 63 5.68 8.51 -12.98
C ALA A 63 4.25 8.52 -13.55
N THR A 64 3.49 9.57 -13.29
CA THR A 64 2.14 9.75 -13.86
C THR A 64 2.21 9.92 -15.37
N ALA A 65 3.12 10.75 -15.87
CA ALA A 65 3.31 10.96 -17.30
C ALA A 65 3.76 9.68 -18.03
N GLU A 66 4.71 8.94 -17.44
CA GLU A 66 5.22 7.68 -17.99
C GLU A 66 4.18 6.53 -17.92
N ALA A 67 3.28 6.53 -16.94
CA ALA A 67 2.15 5.59 -16.87
C ALA A 67 1.08 5.84 -17.95
N GLY A 68 0.99 7.06 -18.46
CA GLY A 68 0.17 7.43 -19.63
C GLY A 68 -1.30 7.74 -19.30
N GLU A 69 -2.02 8.13 -20.36
CA GLU A 69 -3.42 8.63 -20.28
C GLU A 69 -4.48 7.56 -19.97
N GLN A 70 -4.16 6.28 -20.11
CA GLN A 70 -5.09 5.16 -19.84
C GLN A 70 -5.07 4.69 -18.38
N LEU A 71 -4.63 5.57 -17.48
CA LEU A 71 -4.53 5.28 -16.06
C LEU A 71 -5.93 5.17 -15.43
N THR A 72 -6.27 4.00 -14.90
CA THR A 72 -7.53 3.72 -14.20
C THR A 72 -7.34 3.32 -12.74
N GLY A 73 -6.11 3.00 -12.34
CA GLY A 73 -5.80 2.56 -10.98
C GLY A 73 -4.54 3.23 -10.42
N LEU A 74 -4.57 3.56 -9.13
CA LEU A 74 -3.41 3.96 -8.34
C LEU A 74 -3.28 3.03 -7.13
N VAL A 75 -2.11 2.47 -6.94
CA VAL A 75 -1.73 1.72 -5.73
C VAL A 75 -0.52 2.39 -5.09
N TYR A 76 -0.65 2.80 -3.86
CA TYR A 76 0.48 3.30 -3.09
C TYR A 76 0.87 2.30 -2.01
N ALA A 77 1.75 1.34 -2.37
CA ALA A 77 2.22 0.25 -1.52
C ALA A 77 3.63 0.52 -0.94
N VAL A 78 4.03 1.79 -0.86
CA VAL A 78 5.28 2.18 -0.21
C VAL A 78 5.06 2.32 1.30
N GLY A 79 6.06 1.91 2.05
CA GLY A 79 6.07 2.06 3.50
C GLY A 79 7.41 1.65 4.10
N ASN A 80 7.54 1.89 5.38
CA ASN A 80 8.67 1.46 6.20
C ASN A 80 8.18 0.81 7.50
N ILE A 81 9.08 0.18 8.22
CA ILE A 81 8.85 -0.35 9.58
C ILE A 81 9.89 0.29 10.49
N ASN A 82 9.43 1.23 11.34
CA ASN A 82 10.24 1.92 12.32
C ASN A 82 9.68 1.64 13.73
N LEU A 83 10.28 0.67 14.41
CA LEU A 83 9.83 0.21 15.73
C LEU A 83 10.83 0.65 16.79
N LYS A 84 10.54 1.78 17.45
CA LYS A 84 11.35 2.35 18.51
C LYS A 84 10.49 2.76 19.71
N PRO A 85 10.97 2.57 20.95
CA PRO A 85 10.33 3.18 22.13
C PRO A 85 10.24 4.70 21.96
N LEU A 86 9.16 5.33 22.40
CA LEU A 86 8.94 6.78 22.27
C LEU A 86 10.15 7.62 22.70
N ARG A 87 10.82 7.23 23.79
CA ARG A 87 12.02 7.92 24.31
C ARG A 87 13.25 7.90 23.37
N ARG A 88 13.23 7.05 22.32
CA ARG A 88 14.30 6.93 21.34
C ARG A 88 13.92 7.48 19.96
N LEU A 89 12.67 7.88 19.78
CA LEU A 89 12.23 8.51 18.54
C LEU A 89 12.78 9.93 18.48
N THR A 90 13.28 10.31 17.31
CA THR A 90 13.73 11.66 16.98
C THR A 90 12.70 12.35 16.08
N ILE A 91 12.84 13.66 15.88
CA ILE A 91 11.99 14.39 14.94
C ILE A 91 12.13 13.86 13.51
N GLU A 92 13.33 13.43 13.14
CA GLU A 92 13.63 12.86 11.83
C GLU A 92 12.90 11.51 11.62
N ASP A 93 12.78 10.68 12.68
CA ASP A 93 11.99 9.45 12.62
C ASP A 93 10.52 9.75 12.27
N PHE A 94 9.92 10.74 12.92
CA PHE A 94 8.54 11.15 12.64
C PHE A 94 8.41 11.73 11.23
N GLN A 95 9.31 12.62 10.84
CA GLN A 95 9.31 13.25 9.50
C GLN A 95 9.45 12.19 8.41
N GLN A 96 10.37 11.23 8.57
CA GLN A 96 10.59 10.17 7.60
C GLN A 96 9.38 9.24 7.48
N ASP A 97 8.78 8.81 8.60
CA ASP A 97 7.59 7.95 8.58
C ASP A 97 6.42 8.67 7.89
N TYR A 98 6.23 9.97 8.16
CA TYR A 98 5.19 10.77 7.50
C TYR A 98 5.48 10.99 6.01
N ALA A 99 6.71 11.35 5.65
CA ALA A 99 7.11 11.57 4.26
C ALA A 99 6.86 10.34 3.40
N VAL A 100 7.30 9.17 3.88
CA VAL A 100 7.21 7.91 3.11
C VAL A 100 5.78 7.37 3.07
N ASN A 101 5.04 7.37 4.18
CA ASN A 101 3.75 6.68 4.25
C ASN A 101 2.56 7.57 3.89
N SER A 102 2.55 8.83 4.31
CA SER A 102 1.37 9.70 4.23
C SER A 102 1.51 10.77 3.16
N ILE A 103 2.60 11.54 3.20
CA ILE A 103 2.82 12.64 2.24
C ILE A 103 3.01 12.06 0.84
N GLY A 104 3.82 11.01 0.69
CA GLY A 104 3.98 10.33 -0.60
C GLY A 104 2.67 9.80 -1.17
N ALA A 105 1.79 9.23 -0.32
CA ALA A 105 0.46 8.77 -0.75
C ALA A 105 -0.41 9.94 -1.25
N ALA A 106 -0.38 11.07 -0.54
CA ALA A 106 -1.12 12.27 -0.94
C ALA A 106 -0.60 12.85 -2.26
N LEU A 107 0.72 12.96 -2.43
CA LEU A 107 1.33 13.46 -3.66
C LEU A 107 1.09 12.54 -4.86
N ALA A 108 1.11 11.22 -4.67
CA ALA A 108 0.75 10.25 -5.70
C ALA A 108 -0.70 10.44 -6.16
N ALA A 109 -1.64 10.60 -5.23
CA ALA A 109 -3.04 10.86 -5.54
C ALA A 109 -3.22 12.21 -6.25
N GLN A 110 -2.55 13.26 -5.77
CA GLN A 110 -2.61 14.60 -6.37
C GLN A 110 -2.12 14.59 -7.83
N ALA A 111 -0.99 13.95 -8.10
CA ALA A 111 -0.41 13.88 -9.44
C ALA A 111 -1.28 13.07 -10.41
N THR A 112 -1.91 11.98 -9.94
CA THR A 112 -2.71 11.09 -10.79
C THR A 112 -4.16 11.55 -10.97
N PHE A 113 -4.68 12.42 -10.10
CA PHE A 113 -6.08 12.86 -10.11
C PHE A 113 -6.57 13.36 -11.47
N PRO A 114 -5.83 14.25 -12.20
CA PRO A 114 -6.32 14.78 -13.48
C PRO A 114 -6.51 13.71 -14.56
N VAL A 115 -5.70 12.64 -14.51
CA VAL A 115 -5.77 11.52 -15.46
C VAL A 115 -6.85 10.53 -15.03
N LEU A 116 -6.87 10.14 -13.75
CA LEU A 116 -7.87 9.22 -13.20
C LEU A 116 -9.30 9.75 -13.39
N LYS A 117 -9.51 11.05 -13.18
CA LYS A 117 -10.84 11.68 -13.34
C LYS A 117 -11.40 11.59 -14.75
N LYS A 118 -10.57 11.49 -15.77
CA LYS A 118 -11.01 11.35 -17.17
C LYS A 118 -11.51 9.93 -17.49
N ASN A 119 -11.15 8.95 -16.66
CA ASN A 119 -11.45 7.55 -16.90
C ASN A 119 -12.60 7.09 -15.98
N SER A 120 -13.60 6.44 -16.56
CA SER A 120 -14.69 5.82 -15.79
C SER A 120 -14.15 4.67 -14.94
N SER A 121 -14.71 4.52 -13.73
CA SER A 121 -14.38 3.44 -12.80
C SER A 121 -12.96 3.49 -12.21
N ALA A 122 -12.34 4.66 -12.13
CA ALA A 122 -11.02 4.81 -11.53
C ALA A 122 -11.02 4.47 -10.02
N SER A 123 -9.92 3.88 -9.54
CA SER A 123 -9.78 3.44 -8.16
C SER A 123 -8.39 3.71 -7.60
N VAL A 124 -8.35 4.16 -6.34
CA VAL A 124 -7.13 4.38 -5.56
C VAL A 124 -7.12 3.44 -4.37
N VAL A 125 -6.00 2.76 -4.17
CA VAL A 125 -5.78 1.85 -3.03
C VAL A 125 -4.53 2.29 -2.26
N PHE A 126 -4.73 2.69 -1.02
CA PHE A 126 -3.67 3.00 -0.07
C PHE A 126 -3.41 1.84 0.89
N PHE A 127 -2.27 1.90 1.59
CA PHE A 127 -1.89 0.92 2.59
C PHE A 127 -1.72 1.58 3.96
N SER A 128 -2.70 1.31 4.83
CA SER A 128 -2.66 1.57 6.25
C SER A 128 -2.00 0.41 7.02
N SER A 129 -2.41 0.17 8.23
CA SER A 129 -2.00 -0.94 9.09
C SER A 129 -3.03 -1.12 10.21
N ILE A 130 -3.16 -2.31 10.77
CA ILE A 130 -3.91 -2.50 12.03
C ILE A 130 -3.33 -1.61 13.14
N ALA A 131 -2.04 -1.27 13.10
CA ALA A 131 -1.39 -0.38 14.06
C ALA A 131 -1.91 1.07 14.01
N SER A 132 -2.67 1.46 12.99
CA SER A 132 -3.33 2.77 12.92
C SER A 132 -4.55 2.88 13.85
N GLN A 133 -5.08 1.75 14.30
CA GLN A 133 -6.31 1.67 15.13
C GLN A 133 -6.13 0.82 16.38
N GLN A 134 -5.10 -0.01 16.44
CA GLN A 134 -4.71 -0.79 17.62
C GLN A 134 -3.41 -0.28 18.24
N GLY A 135 -3.34 -0.28 19.58
CA GLY A 135 -2.12 0.06 20.29
C GLY A 135 -1.10 -1.06 20.29
N PHE A 136 0.11 -0.77 19.82
CA PHE A 136 1.27 -1.64 19.90
C PHE A 136 2.45 -0.89 20.51
N SER A 137 3.21 -1.56 21.39
CA SER A 137 4.45 -1.00 21.93
C SER A 137 5.43 -0.69 20.81
N ASN A 138 6.19 0.40 20.93
CA ASN A 138 7.21 0.84 19.98
C ASN A 138 6.68 1.29 18.59
N HIS A 139 5.40 1.52 18.43
CA HIS A 139 4.80 1.88 17.13
C HIS A 139 4.39 3.36 17.04
N ALA A 140 4.78 4.24 17.98
CA ALA A 140 4.22 5.59 18.06
C ALA A 140 4.31 6.36 16.73
N SER A 141 5.50 6.44 16.10
CA SER A 141 5.69 7.18 14.85
C SER A 141 4.94 6.53 13.68
N ILE A 142 5.14 5.23 13.46
CA ILE A 142 4.51 4.56 12.33
C ILE A 142 2.98 4.48 12.46
N SER A 143 2.45 4.34 13.68
CA SER A 143 0.99 4.36 13.91
C SER A 143 0.39 5.73 13.56
N MET A 144 1.06 6.83 13.94
CA MET A 144 0.64 8.19 13.54
C MET A 144 0.61 8.34 12.02
N ALA A 145 1.67 7.93 11.33
CA ALA A 145 1.75 8.02 9.88
C ALA A 145 0.67 7.16 9.19
N LYS A 146 0.40 5.95 9.68
CA LYS A 146 -0.64 5.08 9.12
C LYS A 146 -2.06 5.54 9.47
N ALA A 147 -2.27 6.18 10.62
CA ALA A 147 -3.54 6.83 10.94
C ALA A 147 -3.80 8.04 10.03
N ALA A 148 -2.77 8.79 9.65
CA ALA A 148 -2.90 9.86 8.66
C ALA A 148 -3.35 9.33 7.29
N VAL A 149 -2.91 8.13 6.88
CA VAL A 149 -3.42 7.47 5.65
C VAL A 149 -4.92 7.17 5.74
N ASN A 150 -5.43 6.80 6.93
CA ASN A 150 -6.87 6.61 7.10
C ASN A 150 -7.65 7.92 6.89
N GLY A 151 -7.18 9.02 7.50
CA GLY A 151 -7.76 10.35 7.31
C GLY A 151 -7.71 10.80 5.85
N LEU A 152 -6.56 10.60 5.19
CA LEU A 152 -6.39 10.89 3.76
C LEU A 152 -7.39 10.09 2.90
N THR A 153 -7.56 8.79 3.19
CA THR A 153 -8.51 7.94 2.47
C THR A 153 -9.94 8.49 2.52
N LEU A 154 -10.40 8.88 3.71
CA LEU A 154 -11.74 9.43 3.89
C LEU A 154 -11.91 10.78 3.18
N ALA A 155 -10.94 11.67 3.33
CA ALA A 155 -10.98 12.99 2.71
C ALA A 155 -11.02 12.88 1.18
N LEU A 156 -10.11 12.09 0.58
CA LEU A 156 -10.05 11.92 -0.86
C LEU A 156 -11.25 11.12 -1.42
N ALA A 157 -11.79 10.17 -0.67
CA ALA A 157 -13.02 9.49 -1.08
C ALA A 157 -14.20 10.46 -1.21
N ALA A 158 -14.31 11.42 -0.28
CA ALA A 158 -15.35 12.44 -0.36
C ALA A 158 -15.10 13.46 -1.49
N GLU A 159 -13.86 13.89 -1.67
CA GLU A 159 -13.49 14.89 -2.68
C GLU A 159 -13.55 14.34 -4.11
N PHE A 160 -13.17 13.07 -4.31
CA PHE A 160 -13.05 12.47 -5.64
C PHE A 160 -14.34 11.80 -6.13
N ALA A 161 -15.30 11.60 -5.25
CA ALA A 161 -16.62 11.07 -5.64
C ALA A 161 -17.34 12.05 -6.61
N PRO A 162 -18.13 11.53 -7.55
CA PRO A 162 -18.40 10.12 -7.83
C PRO A 162 -17.40 9.48 -8.83
N HIS A 163 -16.34 10.17 -9.20
CA HIS A 163 -15.49 9.79 -10.34
C HIS A 163 -14.44 8.73 -9.99
N ILE A 164 -13.87 8.80 -8.77
CA ILE A 164 -12.78 7.93 -8.36
C ILE A 164 -13.11 7.37 -6.97
N ARG A 165 -13.02 6.06 -6.82
CA ARG A 165 -13.14 5.39 -5.52
C ARG A 165 -11.79 5.40 -4.81
N VAL A 166 -11.78 5.66 -3.51
CA VAL A 166 -10.56 5.68 -2.70
C VAL A 166 -10.77 4.80 -1.48
N ASN A 167 -9.94 3.77 -1.32
CA ASN A 167 -10.00 2.86 -0.18
C ASN A 167 -8.58 2.58 0.35
N ALA A 168 -8.49 2.12 1.58
CA ALA A 168 -7.24 1.66 2.18
C ALA A 168 -7.36 0.21 2.66
N ILE A 169 -6.25 -0.51 2.57
CA ILE A 169 -6.07 -1.83 3.17
C ILE A 169 -5.24 -1.66 4.43
N ALA A 170 -5.66 -2.27 5.53
CA ALA A 170 -4.96 -2.28 6.81
C ALA A 170 -4.49 -3.71 7.14
N PRO A 171 -3.29 -4.11 6.70
CA PRO A 171 -2.74 -5.44 6.99
C PRO A 171 -2.31 -5.57 8.45
N SER A 172 -2.29 -6.82 8.94
CA SER A 172 -1.40 -7.25 10.01
C SER A 172 -0.03 -7.63 9.45
N LEU A 173 0.85 -8.18 10.29
CA LEU A 173 2.19 -8.58 9.86
C LEU A 173 2.10 -9.57 8.69
N THR A 174 2.69 -9.15 7.59
CA THR A 174 2.71 -9.89 6.33
C THR A 174 4.15 -10.29 6.00
N ALA A 175 4.36 -11.56 5.67
CA ALA A 175 5.67 -12.10 5.31
C ALA A 175 6.14 -11.51 3.97
N THR A 176 6.95 -10.46 4.05
CA THR A 176 7.50 -9.71 2.93
C THR A 176 8.96 -9.33 3.23
N PRO A 177 9.76 -8.96 2.23
CA PRO A 177 11.12 -8.46 2.47
C PRO A 177 11.17 -7.27 3.43
N LEU A 178 10.16 -6.40 3.43
CA LEU A 178 10.06 -5.28 4.37
C LEU A 178 9.96 -5.75 5.82
N ALA A 179 9.28 -6.86 6.08
CA ALA A 179 9.08 -7.41 7.40
C ALA A 179 10.17 -8.41 7.82
N ALA A 180 11.21 -8.61 7.03
CA ALA A 180 12.24 -9.64 7.22
C ALA A 180 12.89 -9.58 8.61
N SER A 181 13.11 -8.38 9.18
CA SER A 181 13.66 -8.24 10.54
C SER A 181 12.79 -8.87 11.64
N LEU A 182 11.48 -9.01 11.40
CA LEU A 182 10.52 -9.62 12.32
C LEU A 182 10.19 -11.07 11.94
N THR A 183 10.32 -11.44 10.66
CA THR A 183 9.85 -12.73 10.13
C THR A 183 11.00 -13.74 9.91
N ASN A 184 12.26 -13.30 9.84
CA ASN A 184 13.41 -14.17 9.66
C ASN A 184 13.79 -14.97 10.93
N ASN A 185 13.29 -14.57 12.10
CA ASN A 185 13.42 -15.38 13.31
C ASN A 185 12.17 -16.26 13.45
N PRO A 186 12.29 -17.60 13.30
CA PRO A 186 11.13 -18.51 13.32
C PRO A 186 10.32 -18.43 14.61
N THR A 187 10.98 -18.31 15.77
CA THR A 187 10.31 -18.22 17.07
C THR A 187 9.48 -16.95 17.18
N VAL A 188 10.00 -15.81 16.70
CA VAL A 188 9.28 -14.53 16.69
C VAL A 188 8.12 -14.58 15.69
N ALA A 189 8.36 -15.13 14.50
CA ALA A 189 7.34 -15.27 13.47
C ALA A 189 6.18 -16.15 13.94
N GLU A 190 6.46 -17.28 14.58
CA GLU A 190 5.46 -18.19 15.14
C GLU A 190 4.69 -17.56 16.30
N ALA A 191 5.38 -16.88 17.21
CA ALA A 191 4.72 -16.15 18.30
C ALA A 191 3.74 -15.11 17.78
N ILE A 192 4.11 -14.35 16.73
CA ILE A 192 3.23 -13.37 16.10
C ILE A 192 2.10 -14.06 15.33
N ALA A 193 2.37 -15.15 14.61
CA ALA A 193 1.35 -15.93 13.90
C ALA A 193 0.24 -16.40 14.85
N ASN A 194 0.62 -16.91 16.03
CA ASN A 194 -0.31 -17.40 17.05
C ASN A 194 -1.15 -16.29 17.72
N LEU A 195 -0.84 -15.02 17.52
CA LEU A 195 -1.70 -13.90 17.92
C LEU A 195 -2.89 -13.66 16.98
N HIS A 196 -2.92 -14.31 15.82
CA HIS A 196 -4.03 -14.20 14.89
C HIS A 196 -5.04 -15.32 15.16
N PRO A 197 -6.35 -15.05 15.15
CA PRO A 197 -7.38 -16.10 15.13
C PRO A 197 -7.20 -17.12 14.01
N ILE A 198 -6.78 -16.69 12.83
CA ILE A 198 -6.25 -17.58 11.79
C ILE A 198 -4.74 -17.66 12.01
N PRO A 199 -4.18 -18.74 12.63
CA PRO A 199 -2.85 -18.75 13.24
C PRO A 199 -1.72 -18.86 12.22
N ARG A 200 -1.55 -17.83 11.40
CA ARG A 200 -0.45 -17.64 10.47
C ARG A 200 -0.16 -16.17 10.23
N LEU A 201 1.01 -15.87 9.70
CA LEU A 201 1.30 -14.56 9.13
C LEU A 201 0.51 -14.37 7.82
N GLY A 202 0.19 -13.12 7.50
CA GLY A 202 -0.31 -12.78 6.17
C GLY A 202 0.75 -13.05 5.10
N THR A 203 0.31 -13.31 3.87
CA THR A 203 1.15 -13.38 2.68
C THR A 203 0.91 -12.15 1.81
N ALA A 204 1.85 -11.82 0.92
CA ALA A 204 1.64 -10.76 -0.06
C ALA A 204 0.40 -11.02 -0.94
N ASP A 205 0.10 -12.28 -1.22
CA ASP A 205 -1.07 -12.69 -2.01
C ASP A 205 -2.40 -12.50 -1.28
N ASP A 206 -2.46 -12.66 0.04
CA ASP A 206 -3.66 -12.32 0.82
C ASP A 206 -4.04 -10.84 0.65
N ILE A 207 -3.02 -9.98 0.68
CA ILE A 207 -3.20 -8.54 0.54
C ILE A 207 -3.52 -8.15 -0.91
N ALA A 208 -2.82 -8.74 -1.86
CA ALA A 208 -3.00 -8.47 -3.29
C ALA A 208 -4.39 -8.86 -3.78
N ALA A 209 -4.99 -9.91 -3.23
CA ALA A 209 -6.34 -10.34 -3.58
C ALA A 209 -7.36 -9.22 -3.32
N LEU A 210 -7.32 -8.59 -2.13
CA LEU A 210 -8.20 -7.48 -1.81
C LEU A 210 -7.87 -6.24 -2.63
N ALA A 211 -6.58 -5.94 -2.85
CA ALA A 211 -6.18 -4.79 -3.66
C ALA A 211 -6.73 -4.89 -5.10
N CYS A 212 -6.59 -6.05 -5.74
CA CYS A 212 -7.14 -6.28 -7.08
C CYS A 212 -8.67 -6.19 -7.11
N PHE A 213 -9.37 -6.72 -6.09
CA PHE A 213 -10.82 -6.54 -5.95
C PHE A 213 -11.19 -5.06 -5.84
N LEU A 214 -10.49 -4.26 -5.03
CA LEU A 214 -10.75 -2.83 -4.88
C LEU A 214 -10.47 -2.03 -6.16
N LEU A 215 -9.57 -2.50 -7.01
CA LEU A 215 -9.28 -1.89 -8.31
C LEU A 215 -10.29 -2.28 -9.39
N SER A 216 -11.03 -3.37 -9.21
CA SER A 216 -12.00 -3.89 -10.18
C SER A 216 -13.37 -3.22 -10.09
N SER A 217 -14.22 -3.46 -11.08
CA SER A 217 -15.63 -3.06 -11.10
C SER A 217 -16.47 -3.76 -10.03
N ASP A 218 -16.04 -4.91 -9.51
CA ASP A 218 -16.78 -5.68 -8.50
C ASP A 218 -16.89 -4.91 -7.17
N SER A 219 -16.01 -3.93 -6.96
CA SER A 219 -16.04 -3.02 -5.81
C SER A 219 -16.65 -1.65 -6.11
N SER A 220 -17.48 -1.54 -7.16
CA SER A 220 -18.05 -0.26 -7.64
C SER A 220 -18.84 0.52 -6.59
N TRP A 221 -19.32 -0.14 -5.53
CA TRP A 221 -20.06 0.48 -4.41
C TRP A 221 -19.23 0.65 -3.14
N LEU A 222 -17.89 0.52 -3.24
CA LEU A 222 -16.95 0.65 -2.12
C LEU A 222 -16.05 1.87 -2.31
N THR A 223 -16.20 2.86 -1.44
CA THR A 223 -15.29 4.02 -1.33
C THR A 223 -15.23 4.49 0.12
N GLY A 224 -14.12 5.10 0.53
CA GLY A 224 -13.90 5.59 1.90
C GLY A 224 -13.71 4.48 2.94
N GLN A 225 -13.38 3.25 2.53
CA GLN A 225 -13.26 2.13 3.47
C GLN A 225 -11.79 1.90 3.86
N ILE A 226 -11.58 1.56 5.14
CA ILE A 226 -10.32 1.02 5.66
C ILE A 226 -10.56 -0.45 5.99
N LEU A 227 -10.11 -1.34 5.09
CA LEU A 227 -10.42 -2.78 5.16
C LEU A 227 -9.26 -3.56 5.77
N HIS A 228 -9.52 -4.28 6.85
CA HIS A 228 -8.53 -5.10 7.52
C HIS A 228 -8.30 -6.43 6.79
N VAL A 229 -7.03 -6.79 6.59
CA VAL A 229 -6.59 -8.12 6.14
C VAL A 229 -5.56 -8.62 7.16
N ASP A 230 -6.06 -9.24 8.23
CA ASP A 230 -5.29 -9.43 9.45
C ASP A 230 -5.55 -10.77 10.17
N GLY A 231 -6.20 -11.71 9.52
CA GLY A 231 -6.53 -13.00 10.12
C GLY A 231 -7.44 -12.89 11.36
N GLY A 232 -8.19 -11.79 11.49
CA GLY A 232 -9.09 -11.52 12.62
C GLY A 232 -8.41 -10.89 13.84
N ARG A 233 -7.11 -10.52 13.74
CA ARG A 233 -6.33 -10.03 14.89
C ARG A 233 -6.87 -8.75 15.50
N SER A 234 -7.40 -7.82 14.69
CA SER A 234 -7.89 -6.53 15.18
C SER A 234 -9.28 -6.60 15.82
N THR A 235 -10.11 -7.58 15.46
CA THR A 235 -11.52 -7.60 15.83
C THR A 235 -11.94 -8.76 16.70
N LEU A 236 -11.29 -9.91 16.60
CA LEU A 236 -11.70 -11.13 17.28
C LEU A 236 -10.90 -11.41 18.55
N ARG A 237 -11.57 -12.01 19.54
CA ARG A 237 -11.01 -12.54 20.78
C ARG A 237 -11.46 -14.00 20.94
N PRO A 238 -10.86 -14.96 20.20
CA PRO A 238 -11.32 -16.35 20.15
C PRO A 238 -11.12 -17.10 21.48
N LYS A 239 -10.24 -16.58 22.35
CA LYS A 239 -10.04 -17.11 23.70
C LYS A 239 -10.29 -15.95 24.67
N GLY A 240 -11.45 -15.95 25.27
CA GLY A 240 -11.84 -15.06 26.39
C GLY A 240 -11.27 -15.56 27.71
#